data_01c9609acb1887884b6bb23488f43746
#
_entry.id   01c9609acb1887884b6bb23488f43746
#
_cell.length_a   1.000
_cell.length_b   1.000
_cell.length_c   1.000
_cell.angle_alpha   90.00
_cell.angle_beta   90.00
_cell.angle_gamma   90.00
#
_symmetry.space_group_name_H-M   'P 1'
#
loop_
_entity.id
_entity.type
_entity.pdbx_description
1 polymer ?
#
loop_
_entity_poly.entity_id
_entity_poly.type
_entity_poly.pdbx_seq_one_letter_code
_entity_poly.pdbx_strand_id
1 'polypeptide(L)'
;IMLNGVFLEKPPYSNFYHAFRLLAHLAKFWTAEISVQTSKWSMEVNAGMGVLGEYGVERLLREAMILPIWEGTPHRQVLDAVEVIVKKDAHKHLYEHLKDYDPEGEILKIGEEIRSLEEEERETLADIYISQLAERVSNILIKKYLS
;
A
#
# COMPACT_ATOMS: atom_id res chain seq x y z
N ILE A 1 -6.85 -16.66 4.51
CA ILE A 1 -7.29 -16.86 5.91
C ILE A 1 -7.85 -15.57 6.52
N MET A 2 -7.25 -14.40 6.25
CA MET A 2 -7.77 -13.10 6.74
C MET A 2 -9.14 -12.71 6.17
N LEU A 3 -9.48 -13.11 4.95
CA LEU A 3 -10.66 -12.63 4.24
C LEU A 3 -12.00 -13.12 4.82
N ASN A 4 -12.08 -14.34 5.29
CA ASN A 4 -13.38 -14.96 5.66
C ASN A 4 -14.03 -14.41 6.92
N GLY A 5 -13.29 -13.81 7.85
CA GLY A 5 -13.85 -13.23 9.08
C GLY A 5 -14.31 -11.77 8.90
N VAL A 6 -13.59 -11.00 8.09
CA VAL A 6 -13.78 -9.54 7.97
C VAL A 6 -15.07 -9.17 7.24
N PHE A 7 -15.50 -9.93 6.24
CA PHE A 7 -16.73 -9.64 5.48
C PHE A 7 -18.03 -9.86 6.26
N LEU A 8 -17.97 -10.55 7.38
CA LEU A 8 -19.14 -10.84 8.22
C LEU A 8 -19.26 -9.89 9.42
N GLU A 9 -18.26 -9.04 9.65
CA GLU A 9 -18.29 -8.12 10.78
C GLU A 9 -19.32 -7.00 10.58
N LYS A 10 -19.96 -6.65 11.70
CA LYS A 10 -20.89 -5.50 11.81
C LYS A 10 -20.32 -4.51 12.84
N PRO A 11 -20.67 -3.22 12.73
CA PRO A 11 -20.27 -2.26 13.75
C PRO A 11 -20.73 -2.66 15.17
N PRO A 12 -19.94 -2.41 16.21
CA PRO A 12 -18.57 -1.86 16.18
C PRO A 12 -17.55 -2.86 15.62
N TYR A 13 -16.72 -2.43 14.67
CA TYR A 13 -15.72 -3.28 14.02
C TYR A 13 -14.56 -3.62 14.97
N SER A 14 -13.98 -4.82 14.79
CA SER A 14 -12.83 -5.29 15.56
C SER A 14 -11.52 -4.57 15.18
N ASN A 15 -10.52 -4.67 16.05
CA ASN A 15 -9.16 -4.20 15.76
C ASN A 15 -8.57 -4.90 14.54
N PHE A 16 -8.91 -6.17 14.34
CA PHE A 16 -8.51 -6.95 13.18
C PHE A 16 -9.08 -6.38 11.87
N TYR A 17 -10.35 -5.95 11.88
CA TYR A 17 -10.97 -5.27 10.75
C TYR A 17 -10.22 -3.97 10.39
N HIS A 18 -9.80 -3.18 11.38
CA HIS A 18 -9.06 -1.94 11.14
C HIS A 18 -7.66 -2.20 10.58
N ALA A 19 -6.95 -3.22 11.10
CA ALA A 19 -5.68 -3.66 10.53
C ALA A 19 -5.84 -4.13 9.08
N PHE A 20 -6.89 -4.90 8.80
CA PHE A 20 -7.20 -5.37 7.44
C PHE A 20 -7.53 -4.21 6.49
N ARG A 21 -8.32 -3.21 6.92
CA ARG A 21 -8.60 -2.02 6.11
C ARG A 21 -7.32 -1.28 5.74
N LEU A 22 -6.44 -1.03 6.71
CA LEU A 22 -5.16 -0.41 6.44
C LEU A 22 -4.36 -1.23 5.41
N LEU A 23 -4.22 -2.53 5.64
CA LEU A 23 -3.49 -3.41 4.72
C LEU A 23 -4.10 -3.40 3.31
N ALA A 24 -5.42 -3.36 3.17
CA ALA A 24 -6.09 -3.31 1.88
C ALA A 24 -5.77 -2.02 1.10
N HIS A 25 -5.78 -0.86 1.79
CA HIS A 25 -5.41 0.42 1.17
C HIS A 25 -3.93 0.44 0.76
N LEU A 26 -3.02 -0.03 1.63
CA LEU A 26 -1.59 -0.13 1.33
C LEU A 26 -1.34 -1.10 0.15
N ALA A 27 -2.00 -2.25 0.14
CA ALA A 27 -1.85 -3.23 -0.93
C ALA A 27 -2.34 -2.69 -2.28
N LYS A 28 -3.53 -2.06 -2.31
CA LYS A 28 -4.08 -1.46 -3.53
C LYS A 28 -3.14 -0.37 -4.07
N PHE A 29 -2.69 0.52 -3.20
CA PHE A 29 -1.76 1.59 -3.56
C PHE A 29 -0.45 1.01 -4.12
N TRP A 30 0.24 0.19 -3.34
CA TRP A 30 1.58 -0.30 -3.66
C TRP A 30 1.62 -1.21 -4.87
N THR A 31 0.70 -2.17 -4.99
CA THR A 31 0.70 -3.10 -6.13
C THR A 31 0.39 -2.40 -7.44
N ALA A 32 -0.46 -1.38 -7.43
CA ALA A 32 -0.74 -0.58 -8.61
C ALA A 32 0.50 0.21 -9.06
N GLU A 33 1.16 0.92 -8.14
CA GLU A 33 2.37 1.70 -8.44
C GLU A 33 3.52 0.81 -8.94
N ILE A 34 3.78 -0.32 -8.25
CA ILE A 34 4.87 -1.22 -8.66
C ILE A 34 4.59 -1.88 -10.01
N SER A 35 3.32 -2.13 -10.37
CA SER A 35 2.94 -2.67 -11.67
C SER A 35 3.29 -1.71 -12.81
N VAL A 36 2.99 -0.42 -12.65
CA VAL A 36 3.35 0.63 -13.61
C VAL A 36 4.88 0.74 -13.72
N GLN A 37 5.57 0.80 -12.58
CA GLN A 37 7.03 0.92 -12.56
C GLN A 37 7.71 -0.30 -13.19
N THR A 38 7.24 -1.51 -12.91
CA THR A 38 7.78 -2.74 -13.51
C THR A 38 7.55 -2.79 -15.01
N SER A 39 6.39 -2.35 -15.49
CA SER A 39 6.09 -2.25 -16.92
C SER A 39 7.00 -1.22 -17.61
N LYS A 40 7.26 -0.08 -16.96
CA LYS A 40 8.22 0.92 -17.43
C LYS A 40 9.63 0.33 -17.52
N TRP A 41 10.12 -0.36 -16.51
CA TRP A 41 11.43 -1.03 -16.53
C TRP A 41 11.51 -2.09 -17.64
N SER A 42 10.43 -2.80 -17.92
CA SER A 42 10.36 -3.76 -19.03
C SER A 42 10.61 -3.07 -20.37
N MET A 43 10.09 -1.86 -20.58
CA MET A 43 10.38 -1.07 -21.77
C MET A 43 11.86 -0.63 -21.83
N GLU A 44 12.41 -0.16 -20.72
CA GLU A 44 13.81 0.27 -20.62
C GLU A 44 14.79 -0.87 -20.94
N VAL A 45 14.53 -2.08 -20.43
CA VAL A 45 15.35 -3.27 -20.73
C VAL A 45 15.33 -3.62 -22.23
N ASN A 46 14.19 -3.42 -22.89
CA ASN A 46 14.05 -3.66 -24.33
C ASN A 46 14.55 -2.49 -25.20
N ALA A 47 15.08 -1.44 -24.59
CA ALA A 47 15.61 -0.25 -25.27
C ALA A 47 14.62 0.31 -26.33
N GLY A 48 15.10 0.67 -27.53
CA GLY A 48 14.26 1.22 -28.58
C GLY A 48 13.10 0.30 -29.02
N MET A 49 13.26 -1.00 -28.93
CA MET A 49 12.19 -1.96 -29.23
C MET A 49 11.04 -1.92 -28.19
N GLY A 50 11.35 -1.51 -26.96
CA GLY A 50 10.35 -1.42 -25.88
C GLY A 50 9.24 -0.40 -26.12
N VAL A 51 9.48 0.60 -26.98
CA VAL A 51 8.51 1.66 -27.31
C VAL A 51 7.80 1.45 -28.64
N LEU A 52 8.20 0.44 -29.42
CA LEU A 52 7.60 0.15 -30.71
C LEU A 52 6.39 -0.80 -30.55
N GLY A 53 5.24 -0.38 -31.07
CA GLY A 53 3.98 -1.13 -30.94
C GLY A 53 4.04 -2.54 -31.51
N GLU A 54 4.89 -2.81 -32.51
CA GLU A 54 5.06 -4.12 -33.15
C GLU A 54 5.61 -5.20 -32.20
N TYR A 55 6.35 -4.81 -31.14
CA TYR A 55 6.88 -5.73 -30.12
C TYR A 55 5.94 -5.90 -28.92
N GLY A 56 4.90 -5.08 -28.78
CA GLY A 56 3.86 -5.20 -27.77
C GLY A 56 4.28 -4.88 -26.33
N VAL A 57 5.55 -4.52 -26.07
CA VAL A 57 6.04 -4.21 -24.70
C VAL A 57 5.39 -2.94 -24.17
N GLU A 58 5.24 -1.91 -25.01
CA GLU A 58 4.60 -0.64 -24.66
C GLU A 58 3.14 -0.83 -24.21
N ARG A 59 2.48 -1.84 -24.75
CA ARG A 59 1.09 -2.19 -24.37
C ARG A 59 0.97 -2.56 -22.90
N LEU A 60 1.98 -3.26 -22.33
CA LEU A 60 1.98 -3.65 -20.91
C LEU A 60 1.96 -2.42 -20.01
N LEU A 61 2.72 -1.38 -20.33
CA LEU A 61 2.68 -0.13 -19.57
C LEU A 61 1.31 0.54 -19.70
N ARG A 62 0.76 0.61 -20.89
CA ARG A 62 -0.55 1.22 -21.14
C ARG A 62 -1.68 0.48 -20.41
N GLU A 63 -1.62 -0.85 -20.35
CA GLU A 63 -2.56 -1.67 -19.58
C GLU A 63 -2.34 -1.52 -18.06
N ALA A 64 -1.09 -1.42 -17.59
CA ALA A 64 -0.78 -1.22 -16.18
C ALA A 64 -1.28 0.14 -15.65
N MET A 65 -1.33 1.17 -16.49
CA MET A 65 -1.79 2.51 -16.11
C MET A 65 -3.24 2.58 -15.64
N ILE A 66 -4.08 1.57 -15.92
CA ILE A 66 -5.44 1.52 -15.39
C ILE A 66 -5.47 1.15 -13.90
N LEU A 67 -4.49 0.39 -13.42
CA LEU A 67 -4.47 -0.14 -12.06
C LEU A 67 -4.48 0.94 -10.97
N PRO A 68 -3.71 2.03 -11.06
CA PRO A 68 -3.80 3.12 -10.10
C PRO A 68 -5.03 4.01 -10.28
N ILE A 69 -5.78 3.90 -11.38
CA ILE A 69 -6.91 4.81 -11.68
C ILE A 69 -8.23 4.27 -11.13
N TRP A 70 -8.52 2.98 -11.37
CA TRP A 70 -9.82 2.40 -10.99
C TRP A 70 -9.86 2.00 -9.50
N GLU A 71 -11.08 1.85 -8.96
CA GLU A 71 -11.33 1.51 -7.53
C GLU A 71 -10.69 2.50 -6.52
N GLY A 72 -10.54 3.73 -6.94
CA GLY A 72 -9.92 4.80 -6.15
C GLY A 72 -8.47 5.06 -6.53
N THR A 73 -8.19 6.31 -6.83
CA THR A 73 -6.85 6.79 -7.20
C THR A 73 -5.82 6.59 -6.07
N PRO A 74 -4.50 6.64 -6.36
CA PRO A 74 -3.46 6.55 -5.33
C PRO A 74 -3.69 7.53 -4.19
N HIS A 75 -3.99 8.77 -4.50
CA HIS A 75 -4.29 9.80 -3.50
C HIS A 75 -5.48 9.41 -2.61
N ARG A 76 -6.56 8.85 -3.18
CA ARG A 76 -7.69 8.37 -2.38
C ARG A 76 -7.30 7.22 -1.44
N GLN A 77 -6.47 6.28 -1.90
CA GLN A 77 -5.97 5.19 -1.06
C GLN A 77 -5.11 5.72 0.10
N VAL A 78 -4.28 6.73 -0.19
CA VAL A 78 -3.46 7.41 0.82
C VAL A 78 -4.33 8.07 1.89
N LEU A 79 -5.34 8.85 1.50
CA LEU A 79 -6.25 9.51 2.45
C LEU A 79 -7.03 8.50 3.31
N ASP A 80 -7.52 7.42 2.72
CA ASP A 80 -8.23 6.36 3.45
C ASP A 80 -7.30 5.61 4.42
N ALA A 81 -6.04 5.36 4.03
CA ALA A 81 -5.02 4.77 4.91
C ALA A 81 -4.71 5.71 6.09
N VAL A 82 -4.50 7.00 5.85
CA VAL A 82 -4.30 8.01 6.90
C VAL A 82 -5.50 8.07 7.84
N GLU A 83 -6.71 8.07 7.31
CA GLU A 83 -7.93 8.11 8.12
C GLU A 83 -8.00 6.94 9.11
N VAL A 84 -7.72 5.70 8.68
CA VAL A 84 -7.78 4.55 9.57
C VAL A 84 -6.61 4.51 10.57
N ILE A 85 -5.45 5.07 10.22
CA ILE A 85 -4.32 5.27 11.15
C ILE A 85 -4.73 6.25 12.25
N VAL A 86 -5.20 7.44 11.87
CA VAL A 86 -5.49 8.54 12.81
C VAL A 86 -6.70 8.23 13.68
N LYS A 87 -7.80 7.73 13.09
CA LYS A 87 -9.08 7.54 13.80
C LYS A 87 -9.20 6.19 14.50
N LYS A 88 -8.41 5.17 14.10
CA LYS A 88 -8.61 3.79 14.54
C LYS A 88 -7.34 3.09 15.02
N ASP A 89 -6.21 3.77 15.11
CA ASP A 89 -4.93 3.18 15.49
C ASP A 89 -4.54 1.95 14.66
N ALA A 90 -4.96 1.90 13.40
CA ALA A 90 -4.87 0.70 12.57
C ALA A 90 -3.43 0.19 12.39
N HIS A 91 -2.43 1.09 12.41
CA HIS A 91 -1.01 0.74 12.37
C HIS A 91 -0.56 -0.09 13.57
N LYS A 92 -1.09 0.19 14.79
CA LYS A 92 -0.80 -0.59 16.00
C LYS A 92 -1.35 -2.00 15.87
N HIS A 93 -2.57 -2.11 15.39
CA HIS A 93 -3.21 -3.40 15.17
C HIS A 93 -2.53 -4.21 14.06
N LEU A 94 -2.09 -3.55 12.98
CA LEU A 94 -1.30 -4.19 11.93
C LEU A 94 0.05 -4.68 12.46
N TYR A 95 0.75 -3.84 13.25
CA TYR A 95 2.01 -4.21 13.86
C TYR A 95 1.90 -5.46 14.73
N GLU A 96 0.85 -5.60 15.56
CA GLU A 96 0.65 -6.79 16.38
C GLU A 96 0.62 -8.11 15.57
N HIS A 97 0.18 -8.06 14.32
CA HIS A 97 0.18 -9.21 13.41
C HIS A 97 1.51 -9.45 12.68
N LEU A 98 2.40 -8.46 12.66
CA LEU A 98 3.65 -8.50 11.89
C LEU A 98 4.91 -8.31 12.75
N LYS A 99 4.79 -8.11 14.06
CA LYS A 99 5.89 -7.76 14.98
C LYS A 99 7.07 -8.72 14.95
N ASP A 100 6.84 -10.00 14.74
CA ASP A 100 7.91 -11.00 14.66
C ASP A 100 8.82 -10.79 13.44
N TYR A 101 8.36 -10.05 12.44
CA TYR A 101 9.07 -9.70 11.20
C TYR A 101 9.45 -8.22 11.11
N ASP A 102 9.05 -7.43 12.10
CA ASP A 102 9.36 -5.99 12.25
C ASP A 102 9.96 -5.69 13.63
N PRO A 103 11.14 -6.25 13.97
CA PRO A 103 11.73 -6.11 15.30
C PRO A 103 12.10 -4.66 15.65
N GLU A 104 12.30 -3.81 14.66
CA GLU A 104 12.60 -2.39 14.85
C GLU A 104 11.36 -1.52 15.08
N GLY A 105 10.15 -2.09 14.87
CA GLY A 105 8.89 -1.41 15.05
C GLY A 105 8.65 -0.25 14.08
N GLU A 106 9.13 -0.37 12.84
CA GLU A 106 9.02 0.70 11.85
C GLU A 106 7.57 1.00 11.48
N ILE A 107 6.71 -0.03 11.45
CA ILE A 107 5.26 0.17 11.24
C ILE A 107 4.68 1.11 12.29
N LEU A 108 5.08 0.93 13.58
CA LEU A 108 4.63 1.81 14.66
C LEU A 108 5.18 3.21 14.51
N LYS A 109 6.49 3.35 14.25
CA LYS A 109 7.15 4.65 14.10
C LYS A 109 6.49 5.50 13.02
N ILE A 110 6.35 4.94 11.81
CA ILE A 110 5.72 5.64 10.68
C ILE A 110 4.26 6.01 11.02
N GLY A 111 3.51 5.11 11.62
CA GLY A 111 2.12 5.37 12.01
C GLY A 111 1.98 6.47 13.07
N GLU A 112 2.86 6.52 14.06
CA GLU A 112 2.85 7.60 15.07
C GLU A 112 3.33 8.93 14.48
N GLU A 113 4.28 8.92 13.54
CA GLU A 113 4.68 10.12 12.80
C GLU A 113 3.50 10.72 12.05
N ILE A 114 2.74 9.90 11.29
CA ILE A 114 1.52 10.35 10.60
C ILE A 114 0.51 10.97 11.57
N ARG A 115 0.34 10.38 12.75
CA ARG A 115 -0.60 10.90 13.77
C ARG A 115 -0.15 12.20 14.40
N SER A 116 1.15 12.42 14.51
CA SER A 116 1.72 13.62 15.14
C SER A 116 1.69 14.85 14.23
N LEU A 117 1.50 14.67 12.91
CA LEU A 117 1.42 15.76 11.96
C LEU A 117 0.16 16.61 12.16
N GLU A 118 0.30 17.91 11.99
CA GLU A 118 -0.82 18.83 11.84
C GLU A 118 -1.61 18.51 10.55
N GLU A 119 -2.87 18.95 10.46
CA GLU A 119 -3.75 18.57 9.34
C GLU A 119 -3.19 19.01 7.96
N GLU A 120 -2.65 20.24 7.88
CA GLU A 120 -2.06 20.76 6.64
C GLU A 120 -0.77 20.01 6.25
N GLU A 121 0.09 19.70 7.24
CA GLU A 121 1.30 18.90 7.02
C GLU A 121 0.95 17.48 6.59
N ARG A 122 -0.08 16.91 7.20
CA ARG A 122 -0.57 15.55 6.90
C ARG A 122 -1.05 15.44 5.46
N GLU A 123 -1.79 16.42 4.95
CA GLU A 123 -2.22 16.44 3.54
C GLU A 123 -1.02 16.48 2.58
N THR A 124 0.03 17.22 2.95
CA THR A 124 1.22 17.40 2.11
C THR A 124 2.17 16.19 2.14
N LEU A 125 2.34 15.58 3.30
CA LEU A 125 3.34 14.52 3.52
C LEU A 125 2.75 13.10 3.49
N ALA A 126 1.43 12.96 3.43
CA ALA A 126 0.75 11.67 3.48
C ALA A 126 1.27 10.67 2.42
N ASP A 127 1.48 11.11 1.20
CA ASP A 127 1.96 10.25 0.11
C ASP A 127 3.35 9.66 0.44
N ILE A 128 4.24 10.44 1.06
CA ILE A 128 5.58 9.99 1.43
C ILE A 128 5.51 8.92 2.53
N TYR A 129 4.79 9.20 3.61
CA TYR A 129 4.69 8.28 4.74
C TYR A 129 3.93 7.00 4.40
N ILE A 130 2.86 7.09 3.61
CA ILE A 130 2.10 5.91 3.18
C ILE A 130 2.92 5.07 2.18
N SER A 131 3.72 5.68 1.31
CA SER A 131 4.65 4.95 0.44
C SER A 131 5.68 4.17 1.25
N GLN A 132 6.31 4.81 2.26
CA GLN A 132 7.27 4.15 3.15
C GLN A 132 6.61 2.99 3.92
N LEU A 133 5.42 3.21 4.46
CA LEU A 133 4.67 2.18 5.18
C LEU A 133 4.30 1.01 4.27
N ALA A 134 3.84 1.29 3.06
CA ALA A 134 3.47 0.26 2.08
C ALA A 134 4.67 -0.58 1.66
N GLU A 135 5.80 0.06 1.36
CA GLU A 135 7.05 -0.63 1.05
C GLU A 135 7.52 -1.51 2.22
N ARG A 136 7.51 -0.98 3.44
CA ARG A 136 7.90 -1.74 4.64
C ARG A 136 7.02 -2.95 4.84
N VAL A 137 5.70 -2.80 4.81
CA VAL A 137 4.74 -3.90 4.94
C VAL A 137 4.93 -4.93 3.83
N SER A 138 5.13 -4.50 2.59
CA SER A 138 5.41 -5.39 1.46
C SER A 138 6.65 -6.25 1.70
N ASN A 139 7.76 -5.64 2.12
CA ASN A 139 9.02 -6.34 2.42
C ASN A 139 8.86 -7.35 3.57
N ILE A 140 8.08 -7.02 4.59
CA ILE A 140 7.76 -7.93 5.70
C ILE A 140 6.94 -9.13 5.20
N LEU A 141 5.91 -8.89 4.39
CA LEU A 141 5.07 -9.96 3.84
C LEU A 141 5.87 -10.89 2.92
N ILE A 142 6.77 -10.34 2.10
CA ILE A 142 7.70 -11.14 1.29
C ILE A 142 8.55 -12.05 2.18
N LYS A 143 9.17 -11.53 3.22
CA LYS A 143 9.97 -12.33 4.18
C LYS A 143 9.12 -13.40 4.87
N LYS A 144 7.89 -13.08 5.23
CA LYS A 144 7.00 -14.00 5.97
C LYS A 144 6.48 -15.17 5.12
N TYR A 145 6.22 -14.94 3.83
CA TYR A 145 5.51 -15.91 3.00
C TYR A 145 6.32 -16.48 1.84
N LEU A 146 7.47 -15.89 1.48
CA LEU A 146 8.32 -16.31 0.36
C LEU A 146 9.73 -16.75 0.79
N SER A 147 10.09 -16.65 2.06
CA SER A 147 11.28 -17.24 2.67
C SER A 147 10.95 -18.58 3.33
#